data_ddda381b58cba8b9ebb6862fa61b2a88
#
_entry.id   ddda381b58cba8b9ebb6862fa61b2a88
#
_cell.length_a   1.000
_cell.length_b   1.000
_cell.length_c   1.000
_cell.angle_alpha   90.00
_cell.angle_beta   90.00
_cell.angle_gamma   90.00
#
_symmetry.space_group_name_H-M   'P 1'
#
loop_
_entity.id
_entity.type
_entity.pdbx_description
1 polymer ?
#
loop_
_entity_poly.entity_id
_entity_poly.type
_entity_poly.pdbx_seq_one_letter_code
_entity_poly.pdbx_strand_id
1 'polypeptide(L)'
;MFSKLKFVFIASGLLLLAACKPSIEEKHEQKSVTLSHGVDESAGGVSAYIISIDNATFYLEKQGGGLSSMLDKDGVDWIGFHDEKGSGWKGEYRGFPNAIHKQDGNYFHALNAGTELSTSSIDIETDEHIRITFTSGNGKWQGQWDFYPDRCDFTMSQVSEGYKYWVQYEGVPGGEMDETDFWYASVDDQQHPINEAFIGDLPAPEWFAFGDVKTSRMIYLLHHQDDAYPDDYVSRPYMTVLGFGRHEKDKYLSTPQSFSLGFIESSDYPEVAQQIRNILK
;
A
#
# COMPACT_ATOMS: atom_id res chain seq x y z
N MET A 1 -0.49 -20.01 -100.98
CA MET A 1 -0.69 -21.12 -100.03
C MET A 1 -0.32 -20.61 -98.67
N PHE A 2 -1.30 -20.10 -97.94
CA PHE A 2 -1.09 -19.38 -96.69
C PHE A 2 -1.56 -20.26 -95.49
N SER A 3 -0.58 -20.56 -94.61
CA SER A 3 -0.79 -21.28 -93.35
C SER A 3 -1.22 -20.32 -92.31
N LYS A 4 -2.36 -20.60 -91.62
CA LYS A 4 -2.90 -19.81 -90.50
C LYS A 4 -2.29 -20.29 -89.17
N LEU A 5 -1.58 -19.39 -88.50
CA LEU A 5 -1.03 -19.61 -87.17
C LEU A 5 -2.11 -19.25 -86.16
N LYS A 6 -2.49 -20.18 -85.31
CA LYS A 6 -3.46 -19.96 -84.18
C LYS A 6 -2.66 -19.60 -82.92
N PHE A 7 -2.89 -18.40 -82.41
CA PHE A 7 -2.43 -18.00 -81.05
C PHE A 7 -3.38 -18.56 -80.00
N VAL A 8 -2.83 -19.28 -79.04
CA VAL A 8 -3.53 -19.71 -77.82
C VAL A 8 -3.12 -18.74 -76.70
N PHE A 9 -4.08 -17.98 -76.17
CA PHE A 9 -3.90 -17.17 -74.96
C PHE A 9 -4.10 -18.06 -73.72
N ILE A 10 -3.06 -18.22 -72.89
CA ILE A 10 -3.14 -18.83 -71.56
C ILE A 10 -3.36 -17.70 -70.59
N ALA A 11 -4.56 -17.62 -69.97
CA ALA A 11 -4.88 -16.71 -68.89
C ALA A 11 -4.34 -17.31 -67.59
N SER A 12 -3.26 -16.71 -67.04
CA SER A 12 -2.78 -17.02 -65.68
C SER A 12 -3.64 -16.29 -64.63
N GLY A 13 -4.52 -17.05 -63.97
CA GLY A 13 -5.26 -16.55 -62.81
C GLY A 13 -4.36 -16.45 -61.58
N LEU A 14 -4.10 -15.22 -61.11
CA LEU A 14 -3.36 -14.92 -59.87
C LEU A 14 -4.34 -15.13 -58.70
N LEU A 15 -4.19 -16.22 -57.93
CA LEU A 15 -4.92 -16.47 -56.70
C LEU A 15 -4.29 -15.62 -55.59
N LEU A 16 -4.94 -14.52 -55.18
CA LEU A 16 -4.59 -13.79 -53.98
C LEU A 16 -5.05 -14.55 -52.74
N LEU A 17 -4.17 -15.25 -52.09
CA LEU A 17 -4.36 -15.80 -50.75
C LEU A 17 -4.35 -14.64 -49.72
N ALA A 18 -5.49 -14.19 -49.30
CA ALA A 18 -5.63 -13.31 -48.14
C ALA A 18 -5.25 -14.09 -46.87
N ALA A 19 -4.05 -13.89 -46.39
CA ALA A 19 -3.63 -14.40 -45.08
C ALA A 19 -4.35 -13.61 -44.00
N CYS A 20 -5.42 -14.18 -43.43
CA CYS A 20 -5.95 -13.70 -42.15
C CYS A 20 -4.87 -13.90 -41.09
N LYS A 21 -4.27 -12.78 -40.62
CA LYS A 21 -3.50 -12.80 -39.36
C LYS A 21 -4.48 -13.07 -38.23
N PRO A 22 -4.24 -14.07 -37.36
CA PRO A 22 -5.03 -14.21 -36.16
C PRO A 22 -4.79 -12.94 -35.31
N SER A 23 -5.84 -12.20 -35.00
CA SER A 23 -5.81 -11.19 -33.94
C SER A 23 -5.51 -11.95 -32.64
N ILE A 24 -4.34 -11.76 -32.08
CA ILE A 24 -4.05 -12.10 -30.69
C ILE A 24 -4.91 -11.13 -29.90
N GLU A 25 -6.06 -11.55 -29.41
CA GLU A 25 -6.74 -10.88 -28.32
C GLU A 25 -5.79 -10.98 -27.12
N GLU A 26 -5.11 -9.89 -26.80
CA GLU A 26 -4.51 -9.73 -25.48
C GLU A 26 -5.65 -9.89 -24.48
N LYS A 27 -5.71 -11.04 -23.82
CA LYS A 27 -6.49 -11.18 -22.61
C LYS A 27 -5.94 -10.15 -21.65
N HIS A 28 -6.59 -9.00 -21.50
CA HIS A 28 -6.42 -8.17 -20.34
C HIS A 28 -6.79 -9.05 -19.15
N GLU A 29 -5.80 -9.49 -18.41
CA GLU A 29 -6.02 -10.14 -17.13
C GLU A 29 -6.75 -9.11 -16.26
N GLN A 30 -8.00 -9.41 -15.92
CA GLN A 30 -8.82 -8.51 -15.15
C GLN A 30 -8.20 -8.43 -13.74
N LYS A 31 -7.70 -7.26 -13.39
CA LYS A 31 -7.18 -7.01 -12.06
C LYS A 31 -8.27 -7.27 -11.04
N SER A 32 -7.96 -7.96 -9.96
CA SER A 32 -8.93 -8.31 -8.94
C SER A 32 -8.36 -8.23 -7.54
N VAL A 33 -9.24 -8.05 -6.56
CA VAL A 33 -8.92 -8.18 -5.15
C VAL A 33 -9.61 -9.41 -4.58
N THR A 34 -8.92 -10.16 -3.73
CA THR A 34 -9.46 -11.37 -3.08
C THR A 34 -9.26 -11.33 -1.58
N LEU A 35 -10.21 -11.89 -0.84
CA LEU A 35 -10.18 -12.01 0.61
C LEU A 35 -10.15 -13.48 1.02
N SER A 36 -9.28 -13.79 1.96
CA SER A 36 -9.31 -15.05 2.68
C SER A 36 -9.06 -14.83 4.18
N HIS A 37 -9.31 -15.86 4.96
CA HIS A 37 -9.10 -15.84 6.41
C HIS A 37 -7.98 -16.81 6.76
N GLY A 38 -7.02 -16.35 7.57
CA GLY A 38 -5.88 -17.17 7.95
C GLY A 38 -5.14 -16.61 9.15
N VAL A 39 -3.87 -16.92 9.19
CA VAL A 39 -2.91 -16.43 10.19
C VAL A 39 -1.71 -15.83 9.48
N ASP A 40 -1.07 -14.87 10.12
CA ASP A 40 0.22 -14.34 9.69
C ASP A 40 1.31 -15.06 10.47
N GLU A 41 1.93 -16.05 9.85
CA GLU A 41 2.97 -16.86 10.47
C GLU A 41 4.24 -16.05 10.76
N SER A 42 4.52 -15.01 9.97
CA SER A 42 5.67 -14.12 10.18
C SER A 42 5.51 -13.26 11.42
N ALA A 43 4.25 -13.02 11.82
CA ALA A 43 3.88 -12.27 13.03
C ALA A 43 3.45 -13.19 14.19
N GLY A 44 3.98 -14.41 14.27
CA GLY A 44 3.71 -15.35 15.36
C GLY A 44 2.36 -16.07 15.27
N GLY A 45 1.77 -16.17 14.09
CA GLY A 45 0.50 -16.88 13.85
C GLY A 45 -0.73 -16.09 14.27
N VAL A 46 -0.66 -14.76 14.20
CA VAL A 46 -1.81 -13.90 14.52
C VAL A 46 -2.93 -14.10 13.52
N SER A 47 -4.18 -14.05 14.00
CA SER A 47 -5.36 -14.19 13.15
C SER A 47 -5.52 -12.97 12.26
N ALA A 48 -5.60 -13.17 10.95
CA ALA A 48 -5.65 -12.11 9.97
C ALA A 48 -6.75 -12.31 8.90
N TYR A 49 -7.20 -11.19 8.35
CA TYR A 49 -7.72 -11.13 7.00
C TYR A 49 -6.52 -11.07 6.05
N ILE A 50 -6.52 -11.93 5.04
CA ILE A 50 -5.46 -11.97 4.03
C ILE A 50 -6.08 -11.46 2.74
N ILE A 51 -5.63 -10.30 2.29
CA ILE A 51 -6.16 -9.63 1.11
C ILE A 51 -5.06 -9.60 0.04
N SER A 52 -5.33 -10.17 -1.13
CA SER A 52 -4.39 -10.19 -2.25
C SER A 52 -4.90 -9.32 -3.39
N ILE A 53 -4.02 -8.49 -3.91
CA ILE A 53 -4.19 -7.66 -5.09
C ILE A 53 -3.07 -7.98 -6.10
N ASP A 54 -3.01 -7.29 -7.24
CA ASP A 54 -2.06 -7.59 -8.32
C ASP A 54 -0.59 -7.65 -7.87
N ASN A 55 -0.16 -6.73 -7.01
CA ASN A 55 1.24 -6.58 -6.63
C ASN A 55 1.49 -6.55 -5.13
N ALA A 56 0.48 -6.89 -4.31
CA ALA A 56 0.61 -6.95 -2.86
C ALA A 56 -0.27 -8.02 -2.23
N THR A 57 0.16 -8.51 -1.06
CA THR A 57 -0.67 -9.28 -0.13
C THR A 57 -0.60 -8.63 1.24
N PHE A 58 -1.76 -8.26 1.78
CA PHE A 58 -1.90 -7.59 3.07
C PHE A 58 -2.39 -8.59 4.12
N TYR A 59 -1.75 -8.59 5.28
CA TYR A 59 -2.22 -9.30 6.46
C TYR A 59 -2.78 -8.30 7.46
N LEU A 60 -4.09 -8.19 7.50
CA LEU A 60 -4.81 -7.28 8.39
C LEU A 60 -5.21 -8.03 9.66
N GLU A 61 -4.50 -7.76 10.75
CA GLU A 61 -4.66 -8.45 12.04
C GLU A 61 -6.03 -8.14 12.64
N LYS A 62 -6.75 -9.18 13.10
CA LYS A 62 -8.18 -9.08 13.46
C LYS A 62 -8.46 -8.49 14.83
N GLN A 63 -7.51 -8.47 15.75
CA GLN A 63 -7.73 -7.97 17.12
C GLN A 63 -7.46 -6.48 17.24
N GLY A 64 -6.35 -6.02 16.66
CA GLY A 64 -5.96 -4.62 16.69
C GLY A 64 -6.49 -3.82 15.51
N GLY A 65 -6.68 -4.44 14.35
CA GLY A 65 -7.12 -3.76 13.13
C GLY A 65 -6.01 -3.01 12.41
N GLY A 66 -4.76 -3.44 12.57
CA GLY A 66 -3.60 -2.94 11.84
C GLY A 66 -2.97 -4.01 10.94
N LEU A 67 -2.18 -3.58 9.96
CA LEU A 67 -1.40 -4.50 9.12
C LEU A 67 -0.22 -5.05 9.93
N SER A 68 -0.08 -6.37 9.96
CA SER A 68 1.09 -7.07 10.51
C SER A 68 2.12 -7.39 9.44
N SER A 69 1.70 -7.58 8.18
CA SER A 69 2.57 -7.79 7.04
C SER A 69 1.99 -7.16 5.78
N MET A 70 2.86 -6.72 4.89
CA MET A 70 2.55 -6.28 3.54
C MET A 70 3.60 -6.84 2.60
N LEU A 71 3.25 -7.97 1.97
CA LEU A 71 4.13 -8.63 1.03
C LEU A 71 3.99 -8.01 -0.36
N ASP A 72 5.10 -7.78 -1.00
CA ASP A 72 5.12 -7.45 -2.41
C ASP A 72 4.88 -8.69 -3.29
N LYS A 73 4.83 -8.53 -4.62
CA LYS A 73 4.61 -9.64 -5.57
C LYS A 73 5.71 -10.71 -5.55
N ASP A 74 6.88 -10.40 -4.99
CA ASP A 74 8.01 -11.33 -4.85
C ASP A 74 8.02 -12.01 -3.47
N GLY A 75 7.04 -11.67 -2.61
CA GLY A 75 6.85 -12.25 -1.27
C GLY A 75 7.73 -11.60 -0.20
N VAL A 76 8.32 -10.44 -0.48
CA VAL A 76 9.11 -9.68 0.50
C VAL A 76 8.18 -8.85 1.38
N ASP A 77 8.34 -8.95 2.69
CA ASP A 77 7.53 -8.20 3.66
C ASP A 77 8.13 -6.83 3.95
N TRP A 78 7.38 -5.78 3.63
CA TRP A 78 7.79 -4.38 3.83
C TRP A 78 7.35 -3.80 5.17
N ILE A 79 6.64 -4.58 6.01
CA ILE A 79 6.32 -4.25 7.40
C ILE A 79 7.24 -5.00 8.35
N GLY A 80 7.22 -6.34 8.30
CA GLY A 80 8.09 -7.17 9.13
C GLY A 80 7.78 -7.10 10.62
N PHE A 81 6.49 -6.95 11.00
CA PHE A 81 6.05 -7.07 12.40
C PHE A 81 6.28 -8.51 12.90
N HIS A 82 6.63 -8.66 14.16
CA HIS A 82 6.63 -9.94 14.86
C HIS A 82 6.28 -9.76 16.34
N ASP A 83 5.80 -10.82 16.98
CA ASP A 83 5.24 -10.80 18.33
C ASP A 83 6.29 -11.07 19.44
N GLU A 84 7.58 -11.11 19.12
CA GLU A 84 8.63 -11.32 20.10
C GLU A 84 8.59 -10.22 21.16
N LYS A 85 8.09 -10.57 22.34
CA LYS A 85 7.90 -9.62 23.43
C LYS A 85 9.21 -8.97 23.85
N GLY A 86 9.21 -7.65 23.91
CA GLY A 86 10.38 -6.85 24.24
C GLY A 86 11.35 -6.66 23.08
N SER A 87 11.01 -7.09 21.87
CA SER A 87 11.79 -6.84 20.67
C SER A 87 11.81 -5.34 20.29
N GLY A 88 10.73 -4.62 20.59
CA GLY A 88 10.62 -3.19 20.34
C GLY A 88 10.98 -2.83 18.91
N TRP A 89 12.03 -2.07 18.72
CA TRP A 89 12.46 -1.62 17.40
C TRP A 89 12.87 -2.70 16.42
N LYS A 90 12.97 -3.97 16.85
CA LYS A 90 13.26 -5.07 15.94
C LYS A 90 12.03 -5.57 15.19
N GLY A 91 10.81 -5.19 15.60
CA GLY A 91 9.59 -5.60 14.94
C GLY A 91 8.30 -5.41 15.73
N GLU A 92 8.34 -5.42 17.07
CA GLU A 92 7.15 -5.35 17.92
C GLU A 92 6.21 -4.16 17.66
N TYR A 93 6.76 -3.04 17.15
CA TYR A 93 6.00 -1.82 16.85
C TYR A 93 5.79 -1.57 15.36
N ARG A 94 6.31 -2.42 14.48
CA ARG A 94 6.13 -2.26 13.03
C ARG A 94 4.67 -2.44 12.64
N GLY A 95 4.23 -1.75 11.64
CA GLY A 95 2.85 -1.83 11.17
C GLY A 95 2.37 -0.58 10.46
N PHE A 96 1.11 -0.62 10.09
CA PHE A 96 0.33 0.49 9.56
C PHE A 96 -1.14 0.28 9.97
N PRO A 97 -1.93 1.29 10.35
CA PRO A 97 -1.62 2.71 10.44
C PRO A 97 -1.07 3.13 11.81
N ASN A 98 -0.90 2.23 12.77
CA ASN A 98 -0.44 2.50 14.15
C ASN A 98 -1.07 3.77 14.77
N ALA A 99 -2.38 3.95 14.54
CA ALA A 99 -3.04 5.25 14.64
C ALA A 99 -3.27 5.69 16.08
N ILE A 100 -3.60 4.75 16.97
CA ILE A 100 -3.91 5.04 18.36
C ILE A 100 -2.85 4.41 19.24
N HIS A 101 -2.09 5.26 19.93
CA HIS A 101 -1.04 4.84 20.83
C HIS A 101 -1.15 5.59 22.16
N LYS A 102 -1.31 4.83 23.25
CA LYS A 102 -1.40 5.35 24.64
C LYS A 102 -2.49 6.41 24.86
N GLN A 103 -3.64 6.24 24.19
CA GLN A 103 -4.81 7.07 24.44
C GLN A 103 -6.03 6.18 24.60
N ASP A 104 -6.28 5.74 25.83
CA ASP A 104 -7.30 4.74 26.22
C ASP A 104 -7.08 3.36 25.55
N GLY A 105 -5.84 2.99 25.29
CA GLY A 105 -5.42 1.76 24.63
C GLY A 105 -4.56 2.03 23.41
N ASN A 106 -4.33 0.98 22.63
CA ASN A 106 -3.70 1.04 21.33
C ASN A 106 -4.62 0.34 20.33
N TYR A 107 -5.06 1.06 19.30
CA TYR A 107 -5.97 0.54 18.29
C TYR A 107 -5.42 0.82 16.91
N PHE A 108 -5.87 0.06 15.91
CA PHE A 108 -5.37 0.08 14.53
C PHE A 108 -3.85 -0.13 14.49
N HIS A 109 -3.43 -1.11 15.28
CA HIS A 109 -2.07 -1.58 15.39
C HIS A 109 -2.12 -3.09 15.62
N ALA A 110 -1.33 -3.88 14.90
CA ALA A 110 -1.33 -5.32 15.05
C ALA A 110 -1.01 -5.74 16.51
N LEU A 111 -1.87 -6.58 17.11
CA LEU A 111 -1.78 -7.09 18.48
C LEU A 111 -1.67 -6.05 19.61
N ASN A 112 -1.91 -4.79 19.33
CA ASN A 112 -1.82 -3.70 20.32
C ASN A 112 -3.17 -3.03 20.60
N ALA A 113 -4.25 -3.82 20.63
CA ALA A 113 -5.61 -3.32 20.85
C ALA A 113 -5.88 -2.69 22.24
N GLY A 114 -4.88 -2.62 23.12
CA GLY A 114 -5.07 -2.08 24.47
C GLY A 114 -5.77 -3.04 25.42
N THR A 115 -6.74 -2.55 26.21
CA THR A 115 -7.47 -3.36 27.20
C THR A 115 -8.64 -4.14 26.61
N GLU A 116 -9.18 -3.72 25.48
CA GLU A 116 -10.33 -4.32 24.79
C GLU A 116 -10.01 -4.49 23.31
N LEU A 117 -10.34 -5.67 22.78
CA LEU A 117 -10.13 -6.00 21.37
C LEU A 117 -11.10 -5.23 20.50
N SER A 118 -10.64 -4.84 19.31
CA SER A 118 -11.52 -4.29 18.27
C SER A 118 -12.47 -5.37 17.75
N THR A 119 -13.63 -4.94 17.28
CA THR A 119 -14.54 -5.75 16.49
C THR A 119 -14.50 -5.34 15.04
N SER A 120 -14.71 -6.28 14.11
CA SER A 120 -14.70 -6.00 12.69
C SER A 120 -15.91 -6.56 11.96
N SER A 121 -16.28 -5.91 10.86
CA SER A 121 -17.27 -6.39 9.89
C SER A 121 -16.70 -6.31 8.47
N ILE A 122 -17.03 -7.29 7.63
CA ILE A 122 -16.80 -7.22 6.19
C ILE A 122 -18.07 -6.58 5.60
N ASP A 123 -17.95 -5.37 5.09
CA ASP A 123 -19.08 -4.58 4.61
C ASP A 123 -19.28 -4.72 3.10
N ILE A 124 -18.17 -4.94 2.37
CA ILE A 124 -18.14 -5.19 0.92
C ILE A 124 -17.15 -6.33 0.66
N GLU A 125 -17.53 -7.28 -0.18
CA GLU A 125 -16.68 -8.36 -0.67
C GLU A 125 -17.03 -8.66 -2.12
N THR A 126 -16.25 -8.08 -3.03
CA THR A 126 -16.34 -8.31 -4.49
C THR A 126 -14.92 -8.47 -5.04
N ASP A 127 -14.79 -8.83 -6.30
CA ASP A 127 -13.50 -8.91 -7.00
C ASP A 127 -12.91 -7.54 -7.38
N GLU A 128 -13.68 -6.46 -7.21
CA GLU A 128 -13.24 -5.09 -7.47
C GLU A 128 -13.00 -4.29 -6.18
N HIS A 129 -13.62 -4.69 -5.06
CA HIS A 129 -13.57 -3.94 -3.82
C HIS A 129 -13.87 -4.81 -2.60
N ILE A 130 -13.01 -4.72 -1.59
CA ILE A 130 -13.22 -5.29 -0.26
C ILE A 130 -13.22 -4.16 0.74
N ARG A 131 -14.25 -4.08 1.59
CA ARG A 131 -14.31 -3.14 2.71
C ARG A 131 -14.44 -3.86 4.03
N ILE A 132 -13.57 -3.53 4.98
CA ILE A 132 -13.58 -4.06 6.33
C ILE A 132 -13.57 -2.88 7.30
N THR A 133 -14.58 -2.79 8.16
CA THR A 133 -14.67 -1.77 9.21
C THR A 133 -14.32 -2.35 10.56
N PHE A 134 -13.44 -1.67 11.28
CA PHE A 134 -13.08 -1.97 12.66
C PHE A 134 -13.62 -0.90 13.59
N THR A 135 -14.20 -1.35 14.69
CA THR A 135 -14.59 -0.49 15.82
C THR A 135 -13.72 -0.86 17.03
N SER A 136 -13.04 0.13 17.62
CA SER A 136 -12.23 -0.08 18.81
C SER A 136 -13.04 -0.61 19.98
N GLY A 137 -12.45 -1.45 20.84
CA GLY A 137 -13.15 -2.05 21.99
C GLY A 137 -13.76 -1.03 22.95
N ASN A 138 -13.16 0.16 23.07
CA ASN A 138 -13.72 1.27 23.85
C ASN A 138 -14.80 2.09 23.11
N GLY A 139 -15.12 1.76 21.85
CA GLY A 139 -16.14 2.42 21.03
C GLY A 139 -15.84 3.88 20.61
N LYS A 140 -14.64 4.38 20.82
CA LYS A 140 -14.28 5.78 20.57
C LYS A 140 -13.75 6.02 19.18
N TRP A 141 -13.33 4.96 18.49
CA TRP A 141 -12.67 4.99 17.21
C TRP A 141 -13.30 4.01 16.24
N GLN A 142 -13.39 4.41 14.98
CA GLN A 142 -13.71 3.50 13.90
C GLN A 142 -12.74 3.74 12.75
N GLY A 143 -12.15 2.65 12.25
CA GLY A 143 -11.26 2.62 11.10
C GLY A 143 -11.86 1.77 9.99
N GLN A 144 -11.83 2.26 8.77
CA GLN A 144 -12.32 1.58 7.58
C GLN A 144 -11.15 1.28 6.66
N TRP A 145 -11.07 0.04 6.23
CA TRP A 145 -10.11 -0.44 5.25
C TRP A 145 -10.82 -0.72 3.95
N ASP A 146 -10.34 -0.12 2.87
CA ASP A 146 -10.80 -0.33 1.50
C ASP A 146 -9.65 -0.88 0.66
N PHE A 147 -9.83 -2.09 0.12
CA PHE A 147 -8.86 -2.73 -0.75
C PHE A 147 -9.41 -2.76 -2.17
N TYR A 148 -8.63 -2.26 -3.11
CA TYR A 148 -8.88 -2.26 -4.53
C TYR A 148 -7.83 -3.10 -5.26
N PRO A 149 -7.99 -3.42 -6.54
CA PRO A 149 -7.01 -4.22 -7.27
C PRO A 149 -5.59 -3.66 -7.34
N ASP A 150 -5.40 -2.36 -7.04
CA ASP A 150 -4.14 -1.63 -7.18
C ASP A 150 -3.66 -0.90 -5.91
N ARG A 151 -4.46 -0.87 -4.84
CA ARG A 151 -4.11 -0.15 -3.61
C ARG A 151 -4.94 -0.57 -2.40
N CYS A 152 -4.52 -0.07 -1.26
CA CYS A 152 -5.25 -0.13 -0.01
C CYS A 152 -5.44 1.29 0.54
N ASP A 153 -6.66 1.60 0.98
CA ASP A 153 -6.98 2.84 1.65
C ASP A 153 -7.39 2.56 3.11
N PHE A 154 -6.88 3.36 4.02
CA PHE A 154 -7.31 3.39 5.43
C PHE A 154 -7.97 4.73 5.72
N THR A 155 -9.19 4.70 6.25
CA THR A 155 -9.90 5.90 6.71
C THR A 155 -10.20 5.80 8.19
N MET A 156 -9.69 6.75 8.98
CA MET A 156 -10.21 6.96 10.33
C MET A 156 -11.61 7.56 10.20
N SER A 157 -12.65 6.73 10.22
CA SER A 157 -14.03 7.14 9.94
C SER A 157 -14.76 7.73 11.15
N GLN A 158 -14.30 7.42 12.37
CA GLN A 158 -14.83 8.00 13.61
C GLN A 158 -13.68 8.38 14.55
N VAL A 159 -13.74 9.61 15.03
CA VAL A 159 -12.90 10.16 16.11
C VAL A 159 -13.82 10.76 17.15
N SER A 160 -13.75 10.31 18.41
CA SER A 160 -14.55 10.89 19.49
C SER A 160 -14.05 12.28 19.87
N GLU A 161 -14.97 13.16 20.30
CA GLU A 161 -14.65 14.52 20.72
C GLU A 161 -13.54 14.55 21.78
N GLY A 162 -12.56 15.43 21.58
CA GLY A 162 -11.40 15.59 22.47
C GLY A 162 -10.25 14.60 22.24
N TYR A 163 -10.43 13.66 21.31
CA TYR A 163 -9.38 12.71 20.97
C TYR A 163 -8.57 13.14 19.74
N LYS A 164 -7.29 12.72 19.70
CA LYS A 164 -6.37 12.95 18.59
C LYS A 164 -5.67 11.65 18.23
N TYR A 165 -5.28 11.55 16.97
CA TYR A 165 -4.53 10.42 16.44
C TYR A 165 -3.44 10.90 15.48
N TRP A 166 -2.65 10.01 15.00
CA TRP A 166 -1.75 10.14 13.86
C TRP A 166 -1.93 8.95 12.94
N VAL A 167 -1.30 8.93 11.80
CA VAL A 167 -1.15 7.70 10.99
C VAL A 167 0.31 7.46 10.73
N GLN A 168 0.80 6.27 11.13
CA GLN A 168 2.21 5.92 11.03
C GLN A 168 2.42 4.70 10.15
N TYR A 169 3.49 4.74 9.38
CA TYR A 169 4.11 3.56 8.80
C TYR A 169 5.41 3.27 9.55
N GLU A 170 5.49 2.08 10.08
CA GLU A 170 6.68 1.53 10.73
C GLU A 170 7.02 0.21 10.02
N GLY A 171 8.05 0.22 9.19
CA GLY A 171 8.37 -0.91 8.32
C GLY A 171 9.81 -0.91 7.84
N VAL A 172 10.10 -1.78 6.89
CA VAL A 172 11.43 -2.07 6.36
C VAL A 172 11.40 -2.07 4.84
N PRO A 173 11.91 -1.03 4.18
CA PRO A 173 12.02 -1.00 2.73
C PRO A 173 12.78 -2.23 2.23
N GLY A 174 12.28 -2.88 1.15
CA GLY A 174 12.93 -4.08 0.60
C GLY A 174 13.01 -5.28 1.55
N GLY A 175 12.34 -5.24 2.72
CA GLY A 175 12.31 -6.33 3.70
C GLY A 175 13.42 -6.31 4.76
N GLU A 176 14.42 -5.44 4.64
CA GLU A 176 15.53 -5.29 5.58
C GLU A 176 16.05 -3.85 5.57
N MET A 177 16.26 -3.25 6.75
CA MET A 177 16.85 -1.90 6.86
C MET A 177 18.34 -1.93 6.58
N ASP A 178 18.79 -1.19 5.56
CA ASP A 178 20.21 -1.02 5.28
C ASP A 178 20.55 0.37 4.66
N GLU A 179 21.84 0.58 4.37
CA GLU A 179 22.34 1.86 3.85
C GLU A 179 21.95 2.15 2.39
N THR A 180 21.37 1.16 1.68
CA THR A 180 20.92 1.30 0.30
C THR A 180 19.46 1.75 0.20
N ASP A 181 18.75 1.79 1.32
CA ASP A 181 17.41 2.31 1.40
C ASP A 181 17.38 3.83 1.24
N PHE A 182 16.31 4.33 0.67
CA PHE A 182 16.11 5.74 0.41
C PHE A 182 14.63 6.12 0.46
N TRP A 183 14.37 7.43 0.45
CA TRP A 183 13.01 7.93 0.36
C TRP A 183 12.87 9.11 -0.61
N TYR A 184 11.63 9.28 -1.10
CA TYR A 184 11.10 10.46 -1.76
C TYR A 184 9.91 11.00 -0.98
N ALA A 185 9.63 12.30 -1.14
CA ALA A 185 8.44 12.92 -0.59
C ALA A 185 7.93 14.05 -1.49
N SER A 186 6.76 14.59 -1.15
CA SER A 186 6.18 15.74 -1.88
C SER A 186 6.94 17.05 -1.70
N VAL A 187 7.93 17.10 -0.81
CA VAL A 187 8.70 18.32 -0.51
C VAL A 187 9.62 18.78 -1.64
N ASP A 188 10.19 17.82 -2.37
CA ASP A 188 11.08 18.09 -3.50
C ASP A 188 11.21 16.86 -4.42
N ASP A 189 12.08 16.94 -5.45
CA ASP A 189 12.35 15.88 -6.41
C ASP A 189 13.68 15.16 -6.12
N GLN A 190 14.19 15.24 -4.88
CA GLN A 190 15.46 14.66 -4.49
C GLN A 190 15.29 13.26 -3.90
N GLN A 191 16.26 12.40 -4.17
CA GLN A 191 16.42 11.14 -3.45
C GLN A 191 17.17 11.39 -2.15
N HIS A 192 16.52 11.09 -1.03
CA HIS A 192 17.08 11.23 0.30
C HIS A 192 17.55 9.89 0.84
N PRO A 193 18.74 9.81 1.44
CA PRO A 193 19.17 8.58 2.10
C PRO A 193 18.28 8.25 3.29
N ILE A 194 18.13 6.97 3.59
CA ILE A 194 17.20 6.48 4.61
C ILE A 194 17.43 7.09 6.00
N ASN A 195 18.63 7.50 6.33
CA ASN A 195 18.98 8.09 7.62
C ASN A 195 18.76 9.62 7.70
N GLU A 196 18.34 10.26 6.62
CA GLU A 196 17.97 11.67 6.64
C GLU A 196 16.55 11.82 7.20
N ALA A 197 16.42 12.56 8.30
CA ALA A 197 15.13 12.80 8.93
C ALA A 197 14.38 13.95 8.28
N PHE A 198 13.04 13.90 8.34
CA PHE A 198 12.15 14.97 7.91
C PHE A 198 11.26 15.42 9.08
N ILE A 199 11.03 16.71 9.21
CA ILE A 199 10.03 17.30 10.12
C ILE A 199 9.50 18.55 9.43
N GLY A 200 8.21 18.57 9.16
CA GLY A 200 7.55 19.71 8.53
C GLY A 200 6.15 19.33 8.04
N ASP A 201 5.46 20.30 7.52
CA ASP A 201 4.23 20.14 6.78
C ASP A 201 4.57 19.69 5.35
N LEU A 202 4.05 18.53 4.92
CA LEU A 202 4.23 18.03 3.57
C LEU A 202 3.34 18.82 2.59
N PRO A 203 3.87 19.35 1.48
CA PRO A 203 3.03 20.05 0.52
C PRO A 203 2.07 19.11 -0.23
N ALA A 204 0.87 19.60 -0.53
CA ALA A 204 -0.18 18.82 -1.23
C ALA A 204 0.23 18.41 -2.66
N PRO A 205 -0.10 17.14 -3.07
CA PRO A 205 -0.62 16.09 -2.22
C PRO A 205 0.45 15.58 -1.25
N GLU A 206 0.08 15.38 0.01
CA GLU A 206 1.01 14.95 1.06
C GLU A 206 1.37 13.47 0.90
N TRP A 207 2.58 13.18 0.50
CA TRP A 207 3.02 11.80 0.32
C TRP A 207 4.49 11.57 0.65
N PHE A 208 4.77 10.32 0.96
CA PHE A 208 6.09 9.78 1.18
C PHE A 208 6.23 8.44 0.46
N ALA A 209 7.41 8.09 -0.02
CA ALA A 209 7.68 6.80 -0.62
C ALA A 209 9.06 6.29 -0.22
N PHE A 210 9.15 5.00 0.12
CA PHE A 210 10.41 4.34 0.49
C PHE A 210 10.79 3.32 -0.58
N GLY A 211 12.07 3.22 -0.86
CA GLY A 211 12.66 2.26 -1.79
C GLY A 211 13.98 1.71 -1.29
N ASP A 212 14.40 0.62 -1.93
CA ASP A 212 15.73 0.03 -1.80
C ASP A 212 16.35 -0.06 -3.20
N VAL A 213 17.63 0.30 -3.35
CA VAL A 213 18.32 0.24 -4.65
C VAL A 213 18.42 -1.19 -5.22
N LYS A 214 18.19 -2.22 -4.41
CA LYS A 214 18.17 -3.63 -4.82
C LYS A 214 16.89 -4.01 -5.57
N THR A 215 15.86 -3.18 -5.53
CA THR A 215 14.57 -3.38 -6.21
C THR A 215 14.15 -2.11 -6.94
N SER A 216 13.40 -2.26 -8.04
CA SER A 216 12.79 -1.12 -8.74
C SER A 216 11.41 -0.74 -8.18
N ARG A 217 11.06 -1.24 -6.99
CA ARG A 217 9.76 -1.02 -6.35
C ARG A 217 9.88 -0.05 -5.20
N MET A 218 8.81 0.72 -4.98
CA MET A 218 8.67 1.56 -3.81
C MET A 218 7.32 1.32 -3.12
N ILE A 219 7.31 1.33 -1.78
CA ILE A 219 6.08 1.52 -1.03
C ILE A 219 5.78 3.01 -0.95
N TYR A 220 4.55 3.40 -1.27
CA TYR A 220 4.09 4.78 -1.10
C TYR A 220 3.05 4.88 0.02
N LEU A 221 3.01 6.04 0.65
CA LEU A 221 2.02 6.46 1.62
C LEU A 221 1.52 7.84 1.23
N LEU A 222 0.20 8.00 1.15
CA LEU A 222 -0.46 9.21 0.70
C LEU A 222 -1.52 9.61 1.71
N HIS A 223 -1.46 10.83 2.20
CA HIS A 223 -2.52 11.47 2.95
C HIS A 223 -3.41 12.26 1.99
N HIS A 224 -4.72 12.01 2.00
CA HIS A 224 -5.64 12.57 1.01
C HIS A 224 -6.04 14.02 1.30
N GLN A 225 -6.09 14.40 2.56
CA GLN A 225 -6.44 15.74 2.99
C GLN A 225 -5.16 16.59 3.10
N ASP A 226 -5.21 17.78 2.57
CA ASP A 226 -4.18 18.80 2.79
C ASP A 226 -4.43 19.48 4.13
N ASP A 227 -3.43 19.54 4.98
CA ASP A 227 -3.53 20.24 6.26
C ASP A 227 -2.28 21.11 6.53
N ALA A 228 -2.06 21.58 7.70
CA ALA A 228 -0.88 22.37 8.08
C ALA A 228 -0.25 21.80 9.37
N TYR A 229 -0.53 20.55 9.66
CA TYR A 229 0.08 19.86 10.79
C TYR A 229 1.47 19.35 10.42
N PRO A 230 2.36 19.19 11.40
CA PRO A 230 3.64 18.59 11.12
C PRO A 230 3.48 17.09 10.83
N ASP A 231 4.30 16.64 9.89
CA ASP A 231 4.61 15.25 9.62
C ASP A 231 6.06 15.00 9.98
N ASP A 232 6.39 13.84 10.47
CA ASP A 232 7.77 13.52 10.79
C ASP A 232 8.20 12.15 10.26
N TYR A 233 9.44 12.10 9.86
CA TYR A 233 10.13 10.87 9.50
C TYR A 233 11.45 10.77 10.24
N VAL A 234 11.72 9.59 10.78
CA VAL A 234 13.01 9.21 11.35
C VAL A 234 13.31 7.74 11.07
N SER A 235 14.53 7.43 10.67
CA SER A 235 15.01 6.05 10.65
C SER A 235 15.45 5.61 12.05
N ARG A 236 15.26 4.33 12.31
CA ARG A 236 15.79 3.65 13.50
C ARG A 236 16.61 2.43 13.04
N PRO A 237 17.43 1.82 13.92
CA PRO A 237 18.33 0.74 13.51
C PRO A 237 17.67 -0.44 12.75
N TYR A 238 16.37 -0.64 12.96
CA TYR A 238 15.66 -1.81 12.42
C TYR A 238 14.37 -1.45 11.68
N MET A 239 14.03 -0.15 11.54
CA MET A 239 12.80 0.26 10.87
C MET A 239 12.77 1.73 10.51
N THR A 240 11.92 2.07 9.56
CA THR A 240 11.45 3.44 9.33
C THR A 240 10.36 3.81 10.33
N VAL A 241 10.20 5.09 10.64
CA VAL A 241 9.06 5.64 11.38
C VAL A 241 8.63 6.92 10.67
N LEU A 242 7.61 6.82 9.83
CA LEU A 242 6.93 7.96 9.23
C LEU A 242 5.60 8.19 9.93
N GLY A 243 5.24 9.41 10.22
CA GLY A 243 3.95 9.76 10.80
C GLY A 243 3.33 10.99 10.17
N PHE A 244 2.09 10.84 9.68
CA PHE A 244 1.22 11.95 9.29
C PHE A 244 0.50 12.52 10.51
N GLY A 245 0.44 13.86 10.60
CA GLY A 245 -0.13 14.56 11.75
C GLY A 245 0.59 14.23 13.05
N ARG A 246 1.91 14.13 13.00
CA ARG A 246 2.78 13.72 14.09
C ARG A 246 3.97 14.65 14.22
N HIS A 247 4.35 14.92 15.46
CA HIS A 247 5.66 15.44 15.79
C HIS A 247 6.13 14.79 17.09
N GLU A 248 7.16 13.95 17.02
CA GLU A 248 7.66 13.14 18.14
C GLU A 248 6.54 12.27 18.78
N LYS A 249 6.00 12.71 19.93
CA LYS A 249 4.92 12.04 20.68
C LYS A 249 3.56 12.73 20.54
N ASP A 250 3.54 13.90 19.91
CA ASP A 250 2.35 14.72 19.80
C ASP A 250 1.53 14.34 18.56
N LYS A 251 0.21 14.29 18.73
CA LYS A 251 -0.78 13.92 17.73
C LYS A 251 -1.61 15.14 17.34
N TYR A 252 -1.86 15.30 16.06
CA TYR A 252 -2.55 16.49 15.56
C TYR A 252 -3.88 16.19 14.92
N LEU A 253 -4.06 15.01 14.29
CA LEU A 253 -5.31 14.68 13.59
C LEU A 253 -6.45 14.47 14.60
N SER A 254 -7.58 15.10 14.34
CA SER A 254 -8.76 15.08 15.25
C SER A 254 -10.10 14.92 14.53
N THR A 255 -10.07 14.78 13.20
CA THR A 255 -11.24 14.60 12.34
C THR A 255 -11.05 13.36 11.46
N PRO A 256 -12.12 12.80 10.88
CA PRO A 256 -11.98 11.73 9.88
C PRO A 256 -11.06 12.12 8.74
N GLN A 257 -10.10 11.24 8.40
CA GLN A 257 -9.14 11.44 7.31
C GLN A 257 -8.78 10.12 6.65
N SER A 258 -8.36 10.17 5.39
CA SER A 258 -8.06 9.00 4.56
C SER A 258 -6.62 8.97 4.11
N PHE A 259 -6.07 7.77 4.02
CA PHE A 259 -4.69 7.50 3.64
C PHE A 259 -4.65 6.33 2.68
N SER A 260 -3.81 6.40 1.66
CA SER A 260 -3.54 5.25 0.78
C SER A 260 -2.12 4.72 0.98
N LEU A 261 -1.97 3.41 0.83
CA LEU A 261 -0.67 2.77 0.69
C LEU A 261 -0.73 1.68 -0.38
N GLY A 262 0.42 1.39 -0.95
CA GLY A 262 0.57 0.38 -1.99
C GLY A 262 1.98 0.35 -2.53
N PHE A 263 2.20 -0.48 -3.56
CA PHE A 263 3.48 -0.53 -4.26
C PHE A 263 3.39 0.14 -5.61
N ILE A 264 4.44 0.86 -5.96
CA ILE A 264 4.72 1.36 -7.30
C ILE A 264 5.90 0.58 -7.85
N GLU A 265 5.74 -0.03 -9.04
CA GLU A 265 6.74 -0.86 -9.72
C GLU A 265 7.77 0.01 -10.47
N SER A 266 8.20 1.10 -9.86
CA SER A 266 9.22 2.01 -10.34
C SER A 266 9.91 2.68 -9.16
N SER A 267 11.19 3.01 -9.33
CA SER A 267 11.96 3.86 -8.42
C SER A 267 12.35 5.21 -9.07
N ASP A 268 11.78 5.51 -10.23
CA ASP A 268 11.97 6.79 -10.91
C ASP A 268 11.02 7.85 -10.34
N TYR A 269 11.56 8.92 -9.77
CA TYR A 269 10.78 9.96 -9.10
C TYR A 269 9.59 10.50 -9.93
N PRO A 270 9.77 10.91 -11.19
CA PRO A 270 8.67 11.38 -12.04
C PRO A 270 7.52 10.37 -12.16
N GLU A 271 7.83 9.08 -12.31
CA GLU A 271 6.84 8.01 -12.41
C GLU A 271 6.13 7.80 -11.07
N VAL A 272 6.88 7.73 -9.97
CA VAL A 272 6.33 7.58 -8.61
C VAL A 272 5.37 8.73 -8.29
N ALA A 273 5.83 9.97 -8.43
CA ALA A 273 5.03 11.15 -8.16
C ALA A 273 3.78 11.25 -9.07
N GLN A 274 3.88 10.81 -10.34
CA GLN A 274 2.73 10.80 -11.25
C GLN A 274 1.70 9.73 -10.87
N GLN A 275 2.13 8.53 -10.48
CA GLN A 275 1.24 7.46 -10.07
C GLN A 275 0.51 7.83 -8.78
N ILE A 276 1.19 8.41 -7.78
CA ILE A 276 0.57 8.88 -6.54
C ILE A 276 -0.48 9.98 -6.83
N ARG A 277 -0.16 10.96 -7.67
CA ARG A 277 -1.14 12.00 -8.08
C ARG A 277 -2.36 11.44 -8.80
N ASN A 278 -2.27 10.28 -9.43
CA ASN A 278 -3.40 9.65 -10.11
C ASN A 278 -4.37 8.98 -9.14
N ILE A 279 -3.93 8.60 -7.94
CA ILE A 279 -4.79 8.00 -6.89
C ILE A 279 -5.89 8.98 -6.44
N LEU A 280 -5.60 10.27 -6.44
CA LEU A 280 -6.55 11.32 -6.01
C LEU A 280 -7.53 11.78 -7.10
N LYS A 281 -7.46 11.22 -8.30
CA LYS A 281 -8.37 11.56 -9.43
C LYS A 281 -9.57 10.65 -9.50
#